data_f1433744237d9d3619e144e64d5df271
#
_entry.id   f1433744237d9d3619e144e64d5df271
#
_cell.length_a   1.000
_cell.length_b   1.000
_cell.length_c   1.000
_cell.angle_alpha   90.00
_cell.angle_beta   90.00
_cell.angle_gamma   90.00
#
_symmetry.space_group_name_H-M   'P 1'
#
loop_
_entity.id
_entity.type
_entity.pdbx_description
1 polymer ?
#
loop_
_entity_poly.entity_id
_entity_poly.type
_entity_poly.pdbx_seq_one_letter_code
_entity_poly.pdbx_strand_id
1 'polypeptide(L)' 'EYLLSLVEKVKSSGAVGINFNKKNATKELVDCFHENGLLVSIWTVNSKTELYKILSLSPDNITTRRPDLLKNILDE' A
#
# COMPACT_ATOMS: atom_id res chain seq x y z
N GLU A 1 5.70 -19.46 4.18
CA GLU A 1 5.11 -18.65 3.13
C GLU A 1 5.74 -17.26 3.07
N TYR A 2 5.90 -16.72 1.87
CA TYR A 2 6.57 -15.43 1.65
C TYR A 2 5.94 -14.28 2.43
N LEU A 3 4.60 -14.15 2.38
CA LEU A 3 3.91 -13.05 3.03
C LEU A 3 4.05 -13.10 4.54
N LEU A 4 3.94 -14.26 5.14
CA LEU A 4 4.10 -14.43 6.57
C LEU A 4 5.53 -14.13 7.01
N SER A 5 6.51 -14.57 6.22
CA SER A 5 7.93 -14.27 6.50
C SER A 5 8.18 -12.76 6.47
N LEU A 6 7.57 -12.06 5.51
CA LEU A 6 7.71 -10.61 5.37
C LEU A 6 7.07 -9.90 6.57
N VAL A 7 5.87 -10.34 6.98
CA VAL A 7 5.19 -9.79 8.15
C VAL A 7 6.06 -9.95 9.40
N GLU A 8 6.63 -11.12 9.59
CA GLU A 8 7.49 -11.39 10.76
C GLU A 8 8.73 -10.51 10.76
N LYS A 9 9.34 -10.28 9.60
CA LYS A 9 10.51 -9.39 9.50
C LYS A 9 10.15 -7.97 9.88
N VAL A 10 9.02 -7.47 9.40
CA VAL A 10 8.57 -6.12 9.72
C VAL A 10 8.31 -5.98 11.22
N LYS A 11 7.61 -6.93 11.81
CA LYS A 11 7.34 -6.92 13.25
C LYS A 11 8.62 -6.99 14.06
N SER A 12 9.55 -7.85 13.67
CA SER A 12 10.82 -8.02 14.38
C SER A 12 11.68 -6.76 14.36
N SER A 13 11.54 -5.94 13.31
CA SER A 13 12.29 -4.69 13.21
C SER A 13 11.70 -3.57 14.05
N GLY A 14 10.52 -3.79 14.66
CA GLY A 14 9.83 -2.77 15.44
C GLY A 14 9.06 -1.77 14.58
N ALA A 15 9.00 -1.98 13.27
CA ALA A 15 8.26 -1.11 12.38
C ALA A 15 6.76 -1.31 12.52
N VAL A 16 5.98 -0.24 12.29
CA VAL A 16 4.52 -0.30 12.36
C VAL A 16 3.89 -0.52 10.99
N GLY A 17 4.69 -0.55 9.94
CA GLY A 17 4.21 -0.74 8.58
C GLY A 17 5.33 -0.85 7.59
N ILE A 18 4.98 -0.89 6.31
CA ILE A 18 5.94 -1.07 5.23
C ILE A 18 5.52 -0.27 4.00
N ASN A 19 6.52 0.14 3.20
CA ASN A 19 6.34 0.76 1.90
C ASN A 19 6.59 -0.26 0.80
N PHE A 20 5.62 -0.44 -0.08
CA PHE A 20 5.77 -1.34 -1.22
C PHE A 20 5.83 -0.57 -2.52
N ASN A 21 6.63 -1.08 -3.46
CA ASN A 21 6.57 -0.63 -4.84
C ASN A 21 5.21 -1.08 -5.41
N LYS A 22 4.55 -0.22 -6.18
CA LYS A 22 3.24 -0.51 -6.78
C LYS A 22 3.21 -1.82 -7.57
N LYS A 23 4.35 -2.22 -8.14
CA LYS A 23 4.45 -3.46 -8.92
C LYS A 23 4.27 -4.72 -8.06
N ASN A 24 4.59 -4.61 -6.78
CA ASN A 24 4.52 -5.74 -5.85
C ASN A 24 3.27 -5.71 -4.98
N ALA A 25 2.46 -4.67 -5.11
CA ALA A 25 1.26 -4.51 -4.30
C ALA A 25 0.12 -5.37 -4.82
N THR A 26 -0.42 -6.23 -3.96
CA THR A 26 -1.59 -7.06 -4.27
C THR A 26 -2.58 -6.95 -3.13
N LYS A 27 -3.84 -7.28 -3.42
CA LYS A 27 -4.89 -7.27 -2.39
C LYS A 27 -4.54 -8.25 -1.27
N GLU A 28 -4.04 -9.41 -1.63
CA GLU A 28 -3.63 -10.44 -0.67
C GLU A 28 -2.57 -9.92 0.29
N LEU A 29 -1.56 -9.22 -0.23
CA LEU A 29 -0.49 -8.64 0.57
C LEU A 29 -1.02 -7.57 1.52
N VAL A 30 -1.83 -6.65 1.01
CA VAL A 30 -2.40 -5.57 1.82
C VAL A 30 -3.26 -6.14 2.95
N ASP A 31 -4.13 -7.10 2.62
CA ASP A 31 -4.99 -7.74 3.62
C ASP A 31 -4.18 -8.49 4.67
N CYS A 32 -3.13 -9.20 4.26
CA CYS A 32 -2.27 -9.93 5.19
C CYS A 32 -1.62 -8.99 6.20
N PHE A 33 -1.13 -7.84 5.74
CA PHE A 33 -0.53 -6.85 6.63
C PHE A 33 -1.56 -6.24 7.57
N HIS A 34 -2.74 -5.90 7.06
CA HIS A 34 -3.81 -5.35 7.89
C HIS A 34 -4.28 -6.33 8.96
N GLU A 35 -4.39 -7.60 8.62
CA GLU A 35 -4.76 -8.64 9.57
C GLU A 35 -3.76 -8.78 10.72
N ASN A 36 -2.52 -8.36 10.48
CA ASN A 36 -1.45 -8.39 11.49
C ASN A 36 -1.22 -7.04 12.15
N GLY A 37 -2.13 -6.10 11.94
CA GLY A 37 -2.06 -4.78 12.58
C GLY A 37 -0.99 -3.87 12.02
N LEU A 38 -0.51 -4.11 10.80
CA LEU A 38 0.53 -3.32 10.16
C LEU A 38 -0.07 -2.39 9.10
N LEU A 39 0.56 -1.23 8.94
CA LEU A 39 0.17 -0.26 7.94
C LEU A 39 0.82 -0.56 6.59
N VAL A 40 0.13 -0.21 5.50
CA VAL A 40 0.65 -0.41 4.15
C VAL A 40 0.67 0.92 3.41
N SER A 41 1.85 1.27 2.88
CA SER A 41 2.03 2.44 2.04
C SER A 41 2.53 1.97 0.67
N ILE A 42 2.02 2.53 -0.40
CA ILE A 42 2.37 2.12 -1.77
C ILE A 42 2.93 3.31 -2.55
N TRP A 43 4.03 3.11 -3.28
CA TRP A 43 4.77 4.14 -4.03
C TRP A 43 5.22 3.59 -5.38
N THR A 44 5.51 4.36 -6.39
CA THR A 44 5.03 5.71 -6.63
C THR A 44 3.94 5.61 -7.66
N VAL A 45 2.79 6.23 -7.41
CA VAL A 45 1.62 6.09 -8.27
C VAL A 45 1.34 7.45 -8.92
N ASN A 46 1.48 7.52 -10.25
CA ASN A 46 1.47 8.79 -10.97
C ASN A 46 0.36 8.96 -12.02
N SER A 47 -0.43 7.92 -12.29
CA SER A 47 -1.49 8.02 -13.28
C SER A 47 -2.84 7.76 -12.63
N LYS A 48 -3.90 8.30 -13.26
CA LYS A 48 -5.26 8.13 -12.76
C LYS A 48 -5.65 6.64 -12.72
N THR A 49 -5.30 5.88 -13.76
CA THR A 49 -5.57 4.45 -13.84
C THR A 49 -4.90 3.69 -12.70
N GLU A 50 -3.62 4.00 -12.44
CA GLU A 50 -2.89 3.37 -11.35
C GLU A 50 -3.48 3.75 -10.00
N LEU A 51 -3.89 5.01 -9.81
CA LEU A 51 -4.49 5.45 -8.57
C LEU A 51 -5.77 4.69 -8.25
N TYR A 52 -6.65 4.50 -9.24
CA TYR A 52 -7.86 3.72 -9.04
C TYR A 52 -7.53 2.28 -8.66
N LYS A 53 -6.58 1.68 -9.35
CA LYS A 53 -6.15 0.30 -9.07
C LYS A 53 -5.64 0.16 -7.65
N ILE A 54 -4.75 1.07 -7.24
CA ILE A 54 -4.12 1.00 -5.92
C ILE A 54 -5.14 1.32 -4.82
N LEU A 55 -6.04 2.28 -5.04
CA LEU A 55 -7.08 2.59 -4.06
C LEU A 55 -7.99 1.40 -3.79
N SER A 56 -8.22 0.55 -4.79
CA SER A 56 -9.04 -0.66 -4.62
C SER A 56 -8.39 -1.67 -3.67
N LEU A 57 -7.08 -1.54 -3.41
CA LEU A 57 -6.36 -2.40 -2.47
C LEU A 57 -6.49 -1.93 -1.02
N SER A 58 -7.04 -0.75 -0.80
CA SER A 58 -7.24 -0.14 0.52
C SER A 58 -5.95 0.08 1.32
N PRO A 59 -4.90 0.67 0.71
CA PRO A 59 -3.69 0.97 1.44
C PRO A 59 -3.93 2.10 2.45
N ASP A 60 -3.06 2.21 3.44
CA ASP A 60 -3.16 3.28 4.44
C ASP A 60 -2.61 4.59 3.91
N ASN A 61 -1.68 4.52 2.96
CA ASN A 61 -1.09 5.71 2.36
C ASN A 61 -0.63 5.41 0.93
N ILE A 62 -0.61 6.45 0.10
CA ILE A 62 -0.15 6.36 -1.29
C ILE A 62 0.82 7.51 -1.55
N THR A 63 2.00 7.19 -2.07
CA THR A 63 2.96 8.19 -2.50
C THR A 63 2.77 8.45 -3.99
N THR A 64 2.51 9.70 -4.35
CA THR A 64 2.28 10.10 -5.74
C THR A 64 3.00 11.41 -6.03
N ARG A 65 3.43 11.58 -7.29
CA ARG A 65 3.96 12.86 -7.77
C ARG A 65 2.85 13.73 -8.33
N ARG A 66 1.63 13.20 -8.37
CA ARG A 66 0.46 13.91 -8.88
C ARG A 66 -0.61 14.00 -7.79
N PRO A 67 -0.36 14.76 -6.71
CA PRO A 67 -1.33 14.87 -5.61
C PRO A 67 -2.66 15.47 -6.06
N ASP A 68 -2.64 16.28 -7.13
CA ASP A 68 -3.85 16.83 -7.74
C ASP A 68 -4.79 15.72 -8.23
N LEU A 69 -4.24 14.70 -8.90
CA LEU A 69 -5.04 13.57 -9.37
C LEU A 69 -5.61 12.77 -8.22
N LEU A 70 -4.81 12.51 -7.20
CA LEU A 70 -5.26 11.76 -6.03
C LEU A 70 -6.38 12.50 -5.32
N LYS A 71 -6.22 13.81 -5.12
CA LYS A 71 -7.24 14.63 -4.48
C LYS A 71 -8.55 14.60 -5.26
N ASN A 72 -8.48 14.74 -6.59
CA ASN A 72 -9.67 14.69 -7.43
C ASN A 72 -10.41 13.38 -7.34
N ILE A 73 -9.68 12.27 -7.29
CA ILE A 73 -10.27 10.93 -7.16
C ILE A 73 -10.94 10.77 -5.79
N LEU A 74 -10.29 11.22 -4.73
CA LEU A 74 -10.84 11.11 -3.38
C LEU A 74 -12.08 11.99 -3.17
N ASP A 75 -12.19 13.07 -3.94
CA ASP A 75 -13.33 13.99 -3.88
C ASP A 75 -14.51 13.55 -4.77
N GLU A 76 -14.34 12.50 -5.55
CA GLU A 76 -15.41 11.97 -6.41
C GLU A 76 -16.57 11.37 -5.62
#